data_80a36d20b205b3cccb2963b8132f89df
#
_entry.id   80a36d20b205b3cccb2963b8132f89df
#
_cell.length_a   1.000
_cell.length_b   1.000
_cell.length_c   1.000
_cell.angle_alpha   90.00
_cell.angle_beta   90.00
_cell.angle_gamma   90.00
#
_symmetry.space_group_name_H-M   'P 1'
#
loop_
_entity.id
_entity.type
_entity.pdbx_description
1 polymer ?
#
loop_
_entity_poly.entity_id
_entity_poly.type
_entity_poly.pdbx_seq_one_letter_code
_entity_poly.pdbx_strand_id
1 'polypeptide(L)'
;QQADNVRGADTVVYSSAIKPDNPEIVAAHERGIRIVHRSDILALLMNGRRAVTVAGAHGKTTTSSLLSHILVHAGTGKLADPSYAIGGTIQAPGGAVLDGGHAGRGDVLVAEADESDGSFCKYRPSIAVITNALADHLDHYGDEAHYCAAFVDHAGHASGHVVMTGDDE
;
A
#
# COMPACT_ATOMS: atom_id res chain seq x y z
N GLN A 1 2.37 -12.43 -20.93
CA GLN A 1 0.96 -12.43 -20.51
C GLN A 1 0.15 -13.20 -21.52
N GLN A 2 -0.62 -14.18 -21.09
CA GLN A 2 -1.39 -15.09 -21.96
C GLN A 2 -2.74 -15.41 -21.31
N ALA A 3 -3.80 -15.54 -22.12
CA ALA A 3 -5.16 -15.84 -21.67
C ALA A 3 -5.27 -17.12 -20.81
N ASP A 4 -4.37 -18.08 -21.02
CA ASP A 4 -4.38 -19.34 -20.28
C ASP A 4 -3.81 -19.23 -18.85
N ASN A 5 -3.09 -18.16 -18.52
CA ASN A 5 -2.55 -17.94 -17.18
C ASN A 5 -3.64 -17.80 -16.10
N VAL A 6 -4.86 -17.39 -16.50
CA VAL A 6 -5.99 -17.25 -15.56
C VAL A 6 -6.87 -18.50 -15.48
N ARG A 7 -6.45 -19.62 -16.10
CA ARG A 7 -7.20 -20.86 -16.04
C ARG A 7 -7.18 -21.45 -14.61
N GLY A 8 -8.38 -21.64 -14.04
CA GLY A 8 -8.53 -22.17 -12.68
C GLY A 8 -8.36 -21.13 -11.57
N ALA A 9 -8.20 -19.85 -11.92
CA ALA A 9 -8.23 -18.76 -10.94
C ALA A 9 -9.68 -18.42 -10.57
N ASP A 10 -9.93 -18.19 -9.28
CA ASP A 10 -11.19 -17.65 -8.77
C ASP A 10 -11.20 -16.12 -8.77
N THR A 11 -10.01 -15.52 -8.68
CA THR A 11 -9.83 -14.08 -8.64
C THR A 11 -8.53 -13.68 -9.36
N VAL A 12 -8.61 -12.65 -10.18
CA VAL A 12 -7.46 -12.00 -10.82
C VAL A 12 -7.21 -10.68 -10.12
N VAL A 13 -5.97 -10.45 -9.67
CA VAL A 13 -5.54 -9.19 -9.05
C VAL A 13 -4.67 -8.44 -10.05
N TYR A 14 -4.98 -7.17 -10.29
CA TYR A 14 -4.23 -6.34 -11.23
C TYR A 14 -3.78 -5.02 -10.58
N SER A 15 -2.84 -4.33 -11.21
CA SER A 15 -2.41 -2.97 -10.87
C SER A 15 -2.82 -1.99 -11.96
N SER A 16 -2.82 -0.68 -11.65
CA SER A 16 -3.13 0.41 -12.58
C SER A 16 -2.24 0.41 -13.84
N ALA A 17 -1.05 -0.21 -13.78
CA ALA A 17 -0.15 -0.37 -14.93
C ALA A 17 -0.66 -1.38 -15.98
N ILE A 18 -1.64 -2.21 -15.64
CA ILE A 18 -2.20 -3.21 -16.54
C ILE A 18 -3.35 -2.59 -17.34
N LYS A 19 -3.23 -2.65 -18.66
CA LYS A 19 -4.24 -2.11 -19.58
C LYS A 19 -5.46 -3.02 -19.68
N PRO A 20 -6.65 -2.47 -20.00
CA PRO A 20 -7.88 -3.26 -20.15
C PRO A 20 -7.84 -4.31 -21.27
N ASP A 21 -7.00 -4.11 -22.29
CA ASP A 21 -6.80 -5.02 -23.42
C ASP A 21 -5.80 -6.15 -23.14
N ASN A 22 -5.28 -6.23 -21.90
CA ASN A 22 -4.42 -7.32 -21.50
C ASN A 22 -5.11 -8.67 -21.64
N PRO A 23 -4.47 -9.68 -22.31
CA PRO A 23 -5.11 -10.97 -22.58
C PRO A 23 -5.62 -11.70 -21.33
N GLU A 24 -4.98 -11.51 -20.19
CA GLU A 24 -5.41 -12.11 -18.92
C GLU A 24 -6.66 -11.42 -18.37
N ILE A 25 -6.76 -10.09 -18.49
CA ILE A 25 -7.95 -9.33 -18.09
C ILE A 25 -9.14 -9.68 -18.98
N VAL A 26 -8.92 -9.71 -20.31
CA VAL A 26 -9.96 -10.09 -21.27
C VAL A 26 -10.46 -11.50 -20.99
N ALA A 27 -9.56 -12.48 -20.84
CA ALA A 27 -9.92 -13.86 -20.55
C ALA A 27 -10.61 -14.03 -19.19
N ALA A 28 -10.25 -13.24 -18.18
CA ALA A 28 -10.92 -13.24 -16.89
C ALA A 28 -12.38 -12.74 -17.02
N HIS A 29 -12.61 -11.65 -17.77
CA HIS A 29 -13.95 -11.15 -18.06
C HIS A 29 -14.82 -12.20 -18.80
N GLU A 30 -14.28 -12.79 -19.88
CA GLU A 30 -14.98 -13.80 -20.68
C GLU A 30 -15.36 -15.05 -19.84
N ARG A 31 -14.54 -15.39 -18.85
CA ARG A 31 -14.76 -16.56 -17.99
C ARG A 31 -15.56 -16.24 -16.72
N GLY A 32 -15.97 -14.98 -16.52
CA GLY A 32 -16.67 -14.55 -15.31
C GLY A 32 -15.83 -14.62 -14.04
N ILE A 33 -14.51 -14.57 -14.17
CA ILE A 33 -13.57 -14.58 -13.03
C ILE A 33 -13.61 -13.18 -12.39
N ARG A 34 -13.63 -13.14 -11.06
CA ARG A 34 -13.59 -11.89 -10.31
C ARG A 34 -12.28 -11.15 -10.58
N ILE A 35 -12.37 -9.88 -10.94
CA ILE A 35 -11.20 -9.01 -11.13
C ILE A 35 -11.22 -7.92 -10.05
N VAL A 36 -10.09 -7.75 -9.35
CA VAL A 36 -9.94 -6.79 -8.26
C VAL A 36 -8.62 -6.05 -8.40
N HIS A 37 -8.60 -4.78 -7.98
CA HIS A 37 -7.37 -4.01 -7.98
C HIS A 37 -6.47 -4.42 -6.80
N ARG A 38 -5.13 -4.28 -6.95
CA ARG A 38 -4.16 -4.59 -5.88
C ARG A 38 -4.46 -3.84 -4.58
N SER A 39 -4.97 -2.59 -4.69
CA SER A 39 -5.34 -1.79 -3.52
C SER A 39 -6.53 -2.37 -2.74
N ASP A 40 -7.46 -3.05 -3.41
CA ASP A 40 -8.59 -3.69 -2.74
C ASP A 40 -8.13 -4.86 -1.87
N ILE A 41 -7.13 -5.62 -2.36
CA ILE A 41 -6.51 -6.71 -1.58
C ILE A 41 -5.72 -6.13 -0.41
N LEU A 42 -4.95 -5.06 -0.62
CA LEU A 42 -4.19 -4.44 0.46
C LEU A 42 -5.12 -3.86 1.54
N ALA A 43 -6.22 -3.21 1.14
CA ALA A 43 -7.24 -2.74 2.07
C ALA A 43 -7.88 -3.90 2.86
N LEU A 44 -8.13 -5.04 2.21
CA LEU A 44 -8.63 -6.24 2.87
C LEU A 44 -7.65 -6.79 3.91
N LEU A 45 -6.35 -6.80 3.60
CA LEU A 45 -5.30 -7.26 4.51
C LEU A 45 -5.11 -6.37 5.75
N MET A 46 -5.59 -5.12 5.71
CA MET A 46 -5.59 -4.21 6.86
C MET A 46 -6.65 -4.58 7.90
N ASN A 47 -7.70 -5.29 7.51
CA ASN A 47 -8.80 -5.65 8.40
C ASN A 47 -8.29 -6.55 9.55
N GLY A 48 -8.62 -6.15 10.79
CA GLY A 48 -8.23 -6.86 12.00
C GLY A 48 -6.76 -6.72 12.39
N ARG A 49 -5.99 -5.87 11.68
CA ARG A 49 -4.59 -5.58 11.99
C ARG A 49 -4.41 -4.12 12.42
N ARG A 50 -3.32 -3.86 13.12
CA ARG A 50 -2.84 -2.51 13.40
C ARG A 50 -2.09 -2.00 12.17
N ALA A 51 -2.83 -1.56 11.17
CA ALA A 51 -2.24 -1.10 9.92
C ALA A 51 -1.61 0.29 10.09
N VAL A 52 -0.40 0.43 9.59
CA VAL A 52 0.30 1.71 9.43
C VAL A 52 0.50 1.94 7.94
N THR A 53 -0.10 2.99 7.40
CA THR A 53 0.11 3.41 6.01
C THR A 53 1.12 4.54 5.95
N VAL A 54 1.95 4.54 4.91
CA VAL A 54 2.91 5.62 4.64
C VAL A 54 2.61 6.17 3.25
N ALA A 55 2.09 7.39 3.21
CA ALA A 55 1.74 8.14 2.00
C ALA A 55 2.64 9.37 1.84
N GLY A 56 2.62 9.99 0.65
CA GLY A 56 3.34 11.23 0.34
C GLY A 56 4.01 11.18 -1.02
N ALA A 57 4.25 12.31 -1.66
CA ALA A 57 4.92 12.37 -2.97
C ALA A 57 6.31 11.72 -2.90
N HIS A 58 7.07 11.98 -1.84
CA HIS A 58 8.42 11.47 -1.66
C HIS A 58 8.61 10.83 -0.27
N GLY A 59 9.56 9.89 -0.17
CA GLY A 59 9.97 9.30 1.09
C GLY A 59 9.11 8.11 1.57
N LYS A 60 8.04 7.73 0.86
CA LYS A 60 7.19 6.58 1.21
C LYS A 60 7.99 5.30 1.45
N THR A 61 8.74 4.87 0.44
CA THR A 61 9.54 3.63 0.51
C THR A 61 10.60 3.68 1.61
N THR A 62 11.29 4.80 1.74
CA THR A 62 12.32 4.96 2.79
C THR A 62 11.70 4.86 4.19
N THR A 63 10.61 5.59 4.43
CA THR A 63 9.95 5.61 5.74
C THR A 63 9.31 4.27 6.08
N SER A 64 8.60 3.64 5.14
CA SER A 64 7.99 2.33 5.34
C SER A 64 9.03 1.23 5.53
N SER A 65 10.15 1.28 4.81
CA SER A 65 11.27 0.34 4.99
C SER A 65 11.95 0.52 6.36
N LEU A 66 12.20 1.76 6.79
CA LEU A 66 12.76 2.05 8.11
C LEU A 66 11.84 1.56 9.24
N LEU A 67 10.55 1.83 9.14
CA LEU A 67 9.58 1.36 10.13
C LEU A 67 9.53 -0.17 10.18
N SER A 68 9.48 -0.82 9.04
CA SER A 68 9.49 -2.29 8.93
C SER A 68 10.79 -2.87 9.50
N HIS A 69 11.94 -2.25 9.18
CA HIS A 69 13.24 -2.63 9.72
C HIS A 69 13.28 -2.55 11.26
N ILE A 70 12.81 -1.45 11.82
CA ILE A 70 12.74 -1.28 13.28
C ILE A 70 11.87 -2.38 13.92
N LEU A 71 10.71 -2.66 13.35
CA LEU A 71 9.81 -3.69 13.88
C LEU A 71 10.38 -5.10 13.75
N VAL A 72 11.07 -5.41 12.65
CA VAL A 72 11.72 -6.72 12.46
C VAL A 72 12.86 -6.93 13.46
N HIS A 73 13.63 -5.88 13.77
CA HIS A 73 14.81 -5.99 14.64
C HIS A 73 14.50 -5.82 16.12
N ALA A 74 13.53 -4.97 16.46
CA ALA A 74 13.27 -4.55 17.84
C ALA A 74 11.82 -4.82 18.30
N GLY A 75 10.94 -5.27 17.42
CA GLY A 75 9.54 -5.55 17.76
C GLY A 75 9.43 -6.69 18.78
N THR A 76 8.58 -6.50 19.79
CA THR A 76 8.32 -7.50 20.82
C THR A 76 6.82 -7.73 21.00
N GLY A 77 6.42 -8.88 21.48
CA GLY A 77 5.01 -9.22 21.70
C GLY A 77 4.20 -9.10 20.41
N LYS A 78 3.16 -8.28 20.41
CA LYS A 78 2.28 -8.05 19.25
C LYS A 78 2.94 -7.25 18.10
N LEU A 79 4.08 -6.61 18.36
CA LEU A 79 4.86 -5.88 17.37
C LEU A 79 5.95 -6.74 16.72
N ALA A 80 6.20 -7.94 17.24
CA ALA A 80 7.14 -8.89 16.65
C ALA A 80 6.58 -9.46 15.34
N ASP A 81 7.48 -9.83 14.43
CA ASP A 81 7.15 -10.45 13.14
C ASP A 81 6.04 -9.68 12.39
N PRO A 82 6.26 -8.37 12.06
CA PRO A 82 5.26 -7.56 11.37
C PRO A 82 5.01 -8.07 9.95
N SER A 83 3.79 -7.90 9.45
CA SER A 83 3.55 -7.97 8.01
C SER A 83 3.94 -6.64 7.37
N TYR A 84 4.41 -6.66 6.13
CA TYR A 84 4.66 -5.44 5.38
C TYR A 84 4.46 -5.62 3.86
N ALA A 85 4.05 -4.53 3.21
CA ALA A 85 3.92 -4.38 1.77
C ALA A 85 4.52 -3.01 1.38
N ILE A 86 5.77 -3.00 0.96
CA ILE A 86 6.57 -1.80 0.69
C ILE A 86 7.23 -1.91 -0.69
N GLY A 87 7.51 -0.77 -1.31
CA GLY A 87 8.15 -0.70 -2.64
C GLY A 87 9.66 -0.94 -2.65
N GLY A 88 10.25 -1.31 -1.52
CA GLY A 88 11.69 -1.52 -1.36
C GLY A 88 12.02 -2.83 -0.67
N THR A 89 13.26 -2.94 -0.21
CA THR A 89 13.76 -4.08 0.55
C THR A 89 14.16 -3.64 1.95
N ILE A 90 14.22 -4.58 2.89
CA ILE A 90 14.75 -4.35 4.23
C ILE A 90 15.87 -5.35 4.55
N GLN A 91 16.77 -4.96 5.44
CA GLN A 91 17.83 -5.83 5.89
C GLN A 91 17.36 -6.62 7.12
N ALA A 92 17.43 -7.95 7.04
CA ALA A 92 17.14 -8.83 8.16
C ALA A 92 18.22 -8.79 9.24
N PRO A 93 17.93 -9.20 10.48
CA PRO A 93 18.95 -9.56 11.45
C PRO A 93 19.93 -10.59 10.84
N GLY A 94 21.24 -10.28 10.89
CA GLY A 94 22.26 -11.11 10.25
C GLY A 94 22.64 -10.69 8.83
N GLY A 95 22.04 -9.62 8.28
CA GLY A 95 22.48 -8.96 7.05
C GLY A 95 21.84 -9.49 5.77
N ALA A 96 20.95 -10.47 5.82
CA ALA A 96 20.21 -10.89 4.64
C ALA A 96 19.25 -9.79 4.16
N VAL A 97 19.06 -9.69 2.84
CA VAL A 97 18.09 -8.77 2.25
C VAL A 97 16.74 -9.47 2.16
N LEU A 98 15.70 -8.84 2.68
CA LEU A 98 14.31 -9.30 2.60
C LEU A 98 13.58 -8.49 1.53
N ASP A 99 12.74 -9.17 0.76
CA ASP A 99 11.85 -8.53 -0.22
C ASP A 99 10.82 -7.61 0.45
N GLY A 100 10.21 -6.71 -0.34
CA GLY A 100 9.24 -5.73 0.13
C GLY A 100 7.88 -6.29 0.56
N GLY A 101 7.66 -7.60 0.48
CA GLY A 101 6.44 -8.29 0.88
C GLY A 101 6.70 -9.38 1.91
N HIS A 102 6.03 -9.31 3.07
CA HIS A 102 6.11 -10.34 4.11
C HIS A 102 4.76 -10.50 4.82
N ALA A 103 4.36 -11.74 5.03
CA ALA A 103 3.20 -12.08 5.83
C ALA A 103 3.64 -12.56 7.21
N GLY A 104 3.78 -11.64 8.15
CA GLY A 104 4.14 -11.91 9.54
C GLY A 104 2.97 -12.41 10.37
N ARG A 105 3.29 -12.96 11.54
CA ARG A 105 2.32 -13.46 12.53
C ARG A 105 1.93 -12.41 13.58
N GLY A 106 2.61 -11.25 13.60
CA GLY A 106 2.29 -10.15 14.47
C GLY A 106 1.04 -9.38 14.05
N ASP A 107 0.57 -8.49 14.92
CA ASP A 107 -0.65 -7.72 14.70
C ASP A 107 -0.44 -6.51 13.76
N VAL A 108 0.81 -6.15 13.45
CA VAL A 108 1.15 -4.96 12.66
C VAL A 108 1.23 -5.29 11.18
N LEU A 109 0.66 -4.40 10.37
CA LEU A 109 0.88 -4.35 8.92
C LEU A 109 1.41 -2.96 8.56
N VAL A 110 2.62 -2.88 8.01
CA VAL A 110 3.17 -1.65 7.41
C VAL A 110 2.90 -1.70 5.91
N ALA A 111 2.25 -0.68 5.36
CA ALA A 111 1.92 -0.62 3.96
C ALA A 111 2.33 0.73 3.35
N GLU A 112 3.00 0.69 2.22
CA GLU A 112 3.20 1.86 1.39
C GLU A 112 1.87 2.21 0.70
N ALA A 113 1.42 3.45 0.85
CA ALA A 113 0.16 3.95 0.32
C ALA A 113 0.45 4.85 -0.88
N ASP A 114 0.31 4.27 -2.07
CA ASP A 114 0.58 4.94 -3.34
C ASP A 114 -0.58 5.87 -3.69
N GLU A 115 -0.30 7.16 -3.76
CA GLU A 115 -1.25 8.22 -4.08
C GLU A 115 -1.50 8.39 -5.58
N SER A 116 -0.63 7.84 -6.44
CA SER A 116 -0.59 8.15 -7.88
C SER A 116 -1.91 7.94 -8.64
N ASP A 117 -2.73 6.99 -8.18
CA ASP A 117 -4.03 6.65 -8.78
C ASP A 117 -5.22 6.88 -7.82
N GLY A 118 -4.99 7.59 -6.70
CA GLY A 118 -6.01 7.85 -5.68
C GLY A 118 -6.49 6.63 -4.91
N SER A 119 -5.97 5.44 -5.20
CA SER A 119 -6.45 4.20 -4.58
C SER A 119 -6.16 4.10 -3.09
N PHE A 120 -5.21 4.89 -2.58
CA PHE A 120 -4.86 4.93 -1.15
C PHE A 120 -6.01 5.47 -0.27
N CYS A 121 -6.95 6.24 -0.82
CA CYS A 121 -8.16 6.68 -0.12
C CYS A 121 -9.09 5.51 0.31
N LYS A 122 -8.88 4.31 -0.24
CA LYS A 122 -9.61 3.10 0.19
C LYS A 122 -9.13 2.55 1.54
N TYR A 123 -7.92 2.91 1.96
CA TYR A 123 -7.30 2.33 3.16
C TYR A 123 -7.92 2.89 4.43
N ARG A 124 -7.98 2.05 5.45
CA ARG A 124 -8.50 2.37 6.79
C ARG A 124 -7.45 1.98 7.83
N PRO A 125 -6.35 2.74 7.92
CA PRO A 125 -5.25 2.41 8.82
C PRO A 125 -5.58 2.72 10.28
N SER A 126 -4.82 2.13 11.20
CA SER A 126 -4.76 2.58 12.58
C SER A 126 -3.92 3.85 12.71
N ILE A 127 -2.86 3.95 11.90
CA ILE A 127 -1.96 5.11 11.86
C ILE A 127 -1.71 5.46 10.39
N ALA A 128 -1.97 6.71 10.02
CA ALA A 128 -1.58 7.27 8.73
C ALA A 128 -0.32 8.13 8.93
N VAL A 129 0.74 7.80 8.20
CA VAL A 129 1.96 8.61 8.11
C VAL A 129 1.94 9.33 6.77
N ILE A 130 2.05 10.65 6.78
CA ILE A 130 2.13 11.49 5.59
C ILE A 130 3.48 12.19 5.60
N THR A 131 4.37 11.80 4.69
CA THR A 131 5.74 12.32 4.66
C THR A 131 5.79 13.75 4.12
N ASN A 132 4.98 14.04 3.11
CA ASN A 132 4.74 15.35 2.50
C ASN A 132 3.54 15.24 1.55
N ALA A 133 3.01 16.39 1.10
CA ALA A 133 1.93 16.49 0.13
C ALA A 133 2.30 17.43 -1.04
N LEU A 134 3.56 17.41 -1.46
CA LEU A 134 4.02 18.17 -2.61
C LEU A 134 3.27 17.75 -3.87
N ALA A 135 2.76 18.74 -4.63
CA ALA A 135 1.92 18.49 -5.79
C ALA A 135 2.62 17.59 -6.82
N ASP A 136 2.04 16.43 -7.06
CA ASP A 136 2.46 15.44 -8.05
C ASP A 136 1.22 14.79 -8.68
N HIS A 137 1.39 14.01 -9.74
CA HIS A 137 0.30 13.27 -10.39
C HIS A 137 -0.93 14.12 -10.74
N LEU A 138 -0.72 15.41 -11.13
CA LEU A 138 -1.80 16.34 -11.48
C LEU A 138 -2.58 15.90 -12.73
N ASP A 139 -2.03 15.02 -13.54
CA ASP A 139 -2.74 14.35 -14.63
C ASP A 139 -3.90 13.47 -14.13
N HIS A 140 -3.79 12.90 -12.92
CA HIS A 140 -4.84 12.14 -12.26
C HIS A 140 -5.80 13.05 -11.47
N TYR A 141 -5.27 13.99 -10.67
CA TYR A 141 -6.06 14.80 -9.75
C TYR A 141 -6.64 16.07 -10.36
N GLY A 142 -6.10 16.51 -11.49
CA GLY A 142 -6.51 17.75 -12.17
C GLY A 142 -5.82 19.00 -11.63
N ASP A 143 -5.76 19.16 -10.32
CA ASP A 143 -5.09 20.29 -9.66
C ASP A 143 -4.57 19.93 -8.26
N GLU A 144 -3.79 20.85 -7.68
CA GLU A 144 -3.19 20.67 -6.35
C GLU A 144 -4.23 20.61 -5.24
N ALA A 145 -5.34 21.31 -5.35
CA ALA A 145 -6.38 21.31 -4.33
C ALA A 145 -7.04 19.92 -4.19
N HIS A 146 -7.31 19.25 -5.30
CA HIS A 146 -7.83 17.89 -5.31
C HIS A 146 -6.79 16.88 -4.83
N TYR A 147 -5.51 17.09 -5.20
CA TYR A 147 -4.39 16.28 -4.70
C TYR A 147 -4.30 16.36 -3.17
N CYS A 148 -4.25 17.56 -2.60
CA CYS A 148 -4.23 17.76 -1.14
C CYS A 148 -5.48 17.22 -0.45
N ALA A 149 -6.66 17.39 -1.07
CA ALA A 149 -7.91 16.86 -0.52
C ALA A 149 -7.89 15.33 -0.38
N ALA A 150 -7.22 14.60 -1.29
CA ALA A 150 -7.06 13.16 -1.19
C ALA A 150 -6.22 12.75 0.04
N PHE A 151 -5.19 13.52 0.42
CA PHE A 151 -4.43 13.26 1.65
C PHE A 151 -5.25 13.55 2.91
N VAL A 152 -6.06 14.61 2.87
CA VAL A 152 -7.00 14.93 3.98
C VAL A 152 -8.01 13.79 4.15
N ASP A 153 -8.57 13.27 3.06
CA ASP A 153 -9.48 12.11 3.07
C ASP A 153 -8.79 10.88 3.65
N HIS A 154 -7.59 10.56 3.16
CA HIS A 154 -6.80 9.44 3.69
C HIS A 154 -6.49 9.59 5.18
N ALA A 155 -6.07 10.78 5.62
CA ALA A 155 -5.82 11.08 7.04
C ALA A 155 -7.10 10.91 7.88
N GLY A 156 -8.26 11.35 7.37
CA GLY A 156 -9.56 11.21 8.01
C GLY A 156 -10.00 9.76 8.22
N HIS A 157 -9.43 8.81 7.48
CA HIS A 157 -9.69 7.38 7.62
C HIS A 157 -8.85 6.69 8.70
N ALA A 158 -7.86 7.36 9.29
CA ALA A 158 -7.06 6.79 10.37
C ALA A 158 -7.89 6.67 11.66
N SER A 159 -7.95 5.48 12.21
CA SER A 159 -8.75 5.22 13.42
C SER A 159 -8.03 5.62 14.73
N GLY A 160 -6.72 5.86 14.68
CA GLY A 160 -5.89 6.19 15.84
C GLY A 160 -5.15 7.50 15.66
N HIS A 161 -4.06 7.50 14.94
CA HIS A 161 -3.17 8.66 14.82
C HIS A 161 -2.85 9.02 13.38
N VAL A 162 -2.64 10.31 13.15
CA VAL A 162 -2.02 10.86 11.94
C VAL A 162 -0.66 11.44 12.34
N VAL A 163 0.38 11.03 11.61
CA VAL A 163 1.75 11.54 11.77
C VAL A 163 2.12 12.23 10.47
N MET A 164 2.38 13.51 10.54
CA MET A 164 2.74 14.30 9.35
C MET A 164 3.81 15.33 9.71
N THR A 165 4.54 15.82 8.70
CA THR A 165 5.42 16.98 8.89
C THR A 165 4.60 18.22 9.18
N GLY A 166 5.12 19.11 10.04
CA GLY A 166 4.51 20.41 10.31
C GLY A 166 5.17 21.57 9.54
N ASP A 167 6.19 21.24 8.73
CA ASP A 167 7.05 22.22 8.05
C ASP A 167 6.75 22.34 6.54
N ASP A 168 5.78 21.61 6.01
CA ASP A 168 5.29 21.75 4.65
C ASP A 168 4.44 23.06 4.57
N GLU A 169 4.94 24.06 3.79
CA GLU A 169 4.22 25.31 3.47
C GLU A 169 3.22 25.10 2.33
#